data_31540fc943727357e1f013471e375484
#
_entry.id   31540fc943727357e1f013471e375484
#
_cell.length_a   1.000
_cell.length_b   1.000
_cell.length_c   1.000
_cell.angle_alpha   90.00
_cell.angle_beta   90.00
_cell.angle_gamma   90.00
#
_symmetry.space_group_name_H-M   'P 1'
#
loop_
_entity.id
_entity.type
_entity.pdbx_description
1 polymer ?
#
loop_
_entity_poly.entity_id
_entity_poly.type
_entity_poly.pdbx_seq_one_letter_code
_entity_poly.pdbx_strand_id
1 'polypeptide(L)'
;MTISMATQIDQDIISSEEERIKALKRYAILDTPPDGSFDRLTRLAASLLKVPIAIVSLVDTDRIWFKSKYGVDVQQIDREEGLCASAIWSDEFYQVEDATADPRTSNHPLVAGALGLRFYAAAPLRTKDGFNLGTFCVMDKETRILNEEEAQVLKDLRDIVMDQIELRLASRTSIVQHNQILNTTAHDLKNPLTTIPVRADLIKMKKDNPEMVDTLCDQIKIASLNMVRIIDELLQVGSIEAGKIHLLLIRVNASFLVSNVVSMNLPLAERKNQTLHFSYEKDLYVNADEGKLTEIVDNLVNNAIKYSPMGTNIFVRVKETADHKVVIEVEDEGLGLTIEDKSKLYQRFTRLSAQPTGGENSTGLGLSIVKVLVEAHEGTISAESEGQGKGCKFIVELPTRS
;
A
#
# COMPACT_ATOMS: atom_id res chain seq x y z
N MET A 1 -14.01 44.11 -5.29
CA MET A 1 -14.47 42.84 -4.71
C MET A 1 -14.76 41.73 -5.76
N THR A 2 -15.25 42.11 -6.95
CA THR A 2 -15.66 41.14 -8.02
C THR A 2 -14.50 40.44 -8.74
N ILE A 3 -13.33 41.07 -8.89
CA ILE A 3 -12.15 40.51 -9.54
C ILE A 3 -11.48 39.40 -8.69
N SER A 4 -11.55 39.50 -7.36
CA SER A 4 -10.98 38.52 -6.44
C SER A 4 -11.74 37.18 -6.41
N MET A 5 -13.07 37.19 -6.61
CA MET A 5 -13.88 35.97 -6.64
C MET A 5 -13.70 35.15 -7.93
N ALA A 6 -13.61 35.80 -9.09
CA ALA A 6 -13.38 35.11 -10.36
C ALA A 6 -12.00 34.42 -10.39
N THR A 7 -10.96 35.10 -9.88
CA THR A 7 -9.61 34.54 -9.79
C THR A 7 -9.54 33.36 -8.81
N GLN A 8 -10.34 33.36 -7.73
CA GLN A 8 -10.40 32.26 -6.78
C GLN A 8 -11.11 31.04 -7.39
N ILE A 9 -12.23 31.23 -8.09
CA ILE A 9 -12.96 30.16 -8.78
C ILE A 9 -12.10 29.50 -9.86
N ASP A 10 -11.36 30.30 -10.64
CA ASP A 10 -10.44 29.76 -11.66
C ASP A 10 -9.30 28.96 -11.01
N GLN A 11 -8.76 29.38 -9.88
CA GLN A 11 -7.72 28.64 -9.15
C GLN A 11 -8.25 27.33 -8.55
N ASP A 12 -9.48 27.34 -8.01
CA ASP A 12 -10.11 26.14 -7.44
C ASP A 12 -10.42 25.10 -8.54
N ILE A 13 -10.86 25.54 -9.73
CA ILE A 13 -11.10 24.66 -10.87
C ILE A 13 -9.79 24.06 -11.39
N ILE A 14 -8.73 24.86 -11.53
CA ILE A 14 -7.41 24.40 -11.98
C ILE A 14 -6.84 23.40 -10.98
N SER A 15 -6.92 23.65 -9.68
CA SER A 15 -6.46 22.75 -8.62
C SER A 15 -7.22 21.43 -8.65
N SER A 16 -8.55 21.48 -8.81
CA SER A 16 -9.41 20.29 -8.92
C SER A 16 -9.08 19.45 -10.16
N GLU A 17 -8.79 20.08 -11.29
CA GLU A 17 -8.41 19.39 -12.53
C GLU A 17 -7.03 18.73 -12.42
N GLU A 18 -6.06 19.38 -11.79
CA GLU A 18 -4.75 18.76 -11.53
C GLU A 18 -4.86 17.50 -10.67
N GLU A 19 -5.71 17.54 -9.64
CA GLU A 19 -5.95 16.38 -8.78
C GLU A 19 -6.67 15.26 -9.53
N ARG A 20 -7.66 15.58 -10.38
CA ARG A 20 -8.34 14.63 -11.25
C ARG A 20 -7.36 13.95 -12.21
N ILE A 21 -6.45 14.71 -12.84
CA ILE A 21 -5.42 14.17 -13.73
C ILE A 21 -4.43 13.29 -12.96
N LYS A 22 -4.05 13.65 -11.74
CA LYS A 22 -3.24 12.78 -10.87
C LYS A 22 -3.98 11.48 -10.56
N ALA A 23 -5.28 11.55 -10.26
CA ALA A 23 -6.12 10.36 -10.06
C ALA A 23 -6.15 9.50 -11.34
N LEU A 24 -6.40 10.06 -12.52
CA LEU A 24 -6.40 9.34 -13.79
C LEU A 24 -5.06 8.63 -14.05
N LYS A 25 -3.94 9.31 -13.83
CA LYS A 25 -2.59 8.75 -14.03
C LYS A 25 -2.29 7.62 -13.05
N ARG A 26 -2.84 7.66 -11.82
CA ARG A 26 -2.70 6.58 -10.83
C ARG A 26 -3.21 5.24 -11.33
N TYR A 27 -4.30 5.22 -12.10
CA TYR A 27 -4.85 4.00 -12.69
C TYR A 27 -4.01 3.45 -13.84
N ALA A 28 -3.13 4.27 -14.44
CA ALA A 28 -2.23 3.88 -15.53
C ALA A 28 -2.95 3.06 -16.62
N ILE A 29 -4.15 3.50 -17.00
CA ILE A 29 -5.03 2.84 -17.97
C ILE A 29 -4.95 3.47 -19.37
N LEU A 30 -4.50 4.74 -19.46
CA LEU A 30 -4.27 5.42 -20.72
C LEU A 30 -3.22 4.68 -21.56
N ASP A 31 -3.39 4.70 -22.87
CA ASP A 31 -2.49 4.08 -23.86
C ASP A 31 -2.24 2.58 -23.67
N THR A 32 -3.13 1.93 -22.92
CA THR A 32 -3.07 0.47 -22.74
C THR A 32 -3.72 -0.25 -23.95
N PRO A 33 -3.26 -1.47 -24.28
CA PRO A 33 -3.84 -2.24 -25.37
C PRO A 33 -5.36 -2.45 -25.21
N PRO A 34 -6.07 -2.69 -26.31
CA PRO A 34 -7.47 -3.11 -26.28
C PRO A 34 -7.66 -4.30 -25.36
N ASP A 35 -8.81 -4.36 -24.72
CA ASP A 35 -9.12 -5.39 -23.74
C ASP A 35 -10.56 -5.88 -23.93
N GLY A 36 -10.67 -7.15 -24.25
CA GLY A 36 -11.97 -7.76 -24.54
C GLY A 36 -12.99 -7.66 -23.40
N SER A 37 -12.61 -7.33 -22.18
CA SER A 37 -13.55 -7.10 -21.07
C SER A 37 -14.36 -5.84 -21.30
N PHE A 38 -13.68 -4.73 -21.59
CA PHE A 38 -14.34 -3.45 -21.87
C PHE A 38 -15.09 -3.49 -23.20
N ASP A 39 -14.53 -4.16 -24.24
CA ASP A 39 -15.17 -4.29 -25.54
C ASP A 39 -16.49 -5.09 -25.51
N ARG A 40 -16.59 -6.02 -24.56
CA ARG A 40 -17.88 -6.70 -24.32
C ARG A 40 -18.91 -5.76 -23.71
N LEU A 41 -18.50 -4.85 -22.81
CA LEU A 41 -19.41 -3.92 -22.16
C LEU A 41 -19.92 -2.85 -23.12
N THR A 42 -19.06 -2.28 -23.99
CA THR A 42 -19.51 -1.32 -25.00
C THR A 42 -20.43 -1.95 -26.03
N ARG A 43 -20.17 -3.19 -26.47
CA ARG A 43 -21.07 -3.93 -27.35
C ARG A 43 -22.39 -4.25 -26.68
N LEU A 44 -22.36 -4.63 -25.40
CA LEU A 44 -23.58 -4.92 -24.61
C LEU A 44 -24.42 -3.67 -24.45
N ALA A 45 -23.83 -2.52 -24.13
CA ALA A 45 -24.53 -1.24 -24.05
C ALA A 45 -25.20 -0.88 -25.39
N ALA A 46 -24.46 -0.99 -26.50
CA ALA A 46 -25.00 -0.72 -27.83
C ALA A 46 -26.18 -1.63 -28.16
N SER A 47 -26.12 -2.92 -27.81
CA SER A 47 -27.18 -3.90 -28.06
C SER A 47 -28.40 -3.67 -27.18
N LEU A 48 -28.21 -3.46 -25.85
CA LEU A 48 -29.33 -3.29 -24.91
C LEU A 48 -30.08 -1.99 -25.14
N LEU A 49 -29.33 -0.89 -25.35
CA LEU A 49 -29.89 0.44 -25.56
C LEU A 49 -30.25 0.69 -27.05
N LYS A 50 -29.94 -0.25 -27.95
CA LYS A 50 -30.18 -0.18 -29.40
C LYS A 50 -29.63 1.10 -30.02
N VAL A 51 -28.39 1.46 -29.65
CA VAL A 51 -27.66 2.64 -30.16
C VAL A 51 -26.49 2.21 -31.03
N PRO A 52 -26.15 2.99 -32.08
CA PRO A 52 -25.04 2.64 -32.99
C PRO A 52 -23.65 2.82 -32.37
N ILE A 53 -23.51 3.65 -31.34
CA ILE A 53 -22.21 4.00 -30.77
C ILE A 53 -22.26 3.88 -29.25
N ALA A 54 -21.24 3.19 -28.67
CA ALA A 54 -21.01 3.11 -27.24
C ALA A 54 -19.49 3.18 -26.96
N ILE A 55 -19.08 3.99 -25.99
CA ILE A 55 -17.66 4.26 -25.71
C ILE A 55 -17.41 4.29 -24.20
N VAL A 56 -16.32 3.67 -23.78
CA VAL A 56 -15.67 3.92 -22.49
C VAL A 56 -14.53 4.90 -22.75
N SER A 57 -14.71 6.15 -22.36
CA SER A 57 -13.76 7.24 -22.58
C SER A 57 -13.04 7.65 -21.30
N LEU A 58 -11.80 8.12 -21.44
CA LEU A 58 -11.01 8.71 -20.37
C LEU A 58 -10.56 10.11 -20.83
N VAL A 59 -10.79 11.11 -19.98
CA VAL A 59 -10.51 12.51 -20.32
C VAL A 59 -9.14 12.90 -19.75
N ASP A 60 -8.15 12.99 -20.64
CA ASP A 60 -6.79 13.43 -20.34
C ASP A 60 -6.67 14.96 -20.38
N THR A 61 -5.47 15.50 -20.32
CA THR A 61 -5.17 16.94 -20.33
C THR A 61 -5.61 17.61 -21.62
N ASP A 62 -5.32 16.99 -22.76
CA ASP A 62 -5.46 17.54 -24.12
C ASP A 62 -6.33 16.67 -25.05
N ARG A 63 -6.68 15.46 -24.62
CA ARG A 63 -7.40 14.48 -25.42
C ARG A 63 -8.44 13.72 -24.62
N ILE A 64 -9.39 13.10 -25.33
CA ILE A 64 -10.27 12.07 -24.84
C ILE A 64 -9.85 10.76 -25.48
N TRP A 65 -9.32 9.85 -24.66
CA TRP A 65 -8.84 8.56 -25.10
C TRP A 65 -9.91 7.49 -24.85
N PHE A 66 -10.13 6.60 -25.84
CA PHE A 66 -11.17 5.57 -25.77
C PHE A 66 -10.55 4.25 -25.33
N LYS A 67 -10.85 3.84 -24.07
CA LYS A 67 -10.44 2.52 -23.56
C LYS A 67 -11.14 1.40 -24.33
N SER A 68 -12.41 1.61 -24.68
CA SER A 68 -13.19 0.72 -25.51
C SER A 68 -14.20 1.51 -26.33
N LYS A 69 -14.50 1.03 -27.50
CA LYS A 69 -15.37 1.70 -28.46
C LYS A 69 -16.15 0.69 -29.30
N TYR A 70 -17.39 1.02 -29.60
CA TYR A 70 -18.27 0.32 -30.54
C TYR A 70 -18.89 1.33 -31.49
N GLY A 71 -18.88 1.04 -32.80
CA GLY A 71 -19.49 1.89 -33.82
C GLY A 71 -18.67 3.09 -34.27
N VAL A 72 -17.40 3.21 -33.83
CA VAL A 72 -16.43 4.23 -34.30
C VAL A 72 -15.05 3.63 -34.50
N ASP A 73 -14.26 4.19 -35.44
CA ASP A 73 -12.93 3.67 -35.75
C ASP A 73 -11.79 4.44 -35.07
N VAL A 74 -12.03 5.69 -34.65
CA VAL A 74 -11.00 6.53 -33.98
C VAL A 74 -10.70 6.04 -32.59
N GLN A 75 -9.43 6.16 -32.16
CA GLN A 75 -8.98 5.74 -30.82
C GLN A 75 -9.00 6.88 -29.79
N GLN A 76 -8.95 8.10 -30.25
CA GLN A 76 -8.98 9.31 -29.43
C GLN A 76 -9.46 10.49 -30.27
N ILE A 77 -9.89 11.54 -29.58
CA ILE A 77 -10.22 12.84 -30.17
C ILE A 77 -9.62 13.95 -29.30
N ASP A 78 -9.51 15.16 -29.84
CA ASP A 78 -9.13 16.32 -29.06
C ASP A 78 -10.14 16.57 -27.92
N ARG A 79 -9.68 17.04 -26.79
CA ARG A 79 -10.53 17.22 -25.61
C ARG A 79 -11.66 18.22 -25.85
N GLU A 80 -11.37 19.31 -26.58
CA GLU A 80 -12.33 20.34 -26.91
C GLU A 80 -13.43 19.86 -27.87
N GLU A 81 -13.16 18.82 -28.64
CA GLU A 81 -14.12 18.22 -29.59
C GLU A 81 -15.03 17.17 -28.95
N GLY A 82 -14.91 16.89 -27.64
CA GLY A 82 -15.62 15.78 -27.01
C GLY A 82 -16.63 16.19 -25.95
N LEU A 83 -17.89 15.79 -26.12
CA LEU A 83 -18.94 15.99 -25.11
C LEU A 83 -18.64 15.32 -23.76
N CYS A 84 -17.78 14.31 -23.75
CA CYS A 84 -17.31 13.63 -22.53
C CYS A 84 -16.55 14.60 -21.59
N ALA A 85 -15.84 15.61 -22.15
CA ALA A 85 -15.15 16.62 -21.36
C ALA A 85 -16.11 17.50 -20.55
N SER A 86 -17.31 17.75 -21.09
CA SER A 86 -18.37 18.46 -20.36
C SER A 86 -19.05 17.59 -19.32
N ALA A 87 -19.24 16.30 -19.62
CA ALA A 87 -19.96 15.36 -18.75
C ALA A 87 -19.17 15.01 -17.46
N ILE A 88 -17.84 15.13 -17.43
CA ILE A 88 -17.05 14.85 -16.23
C ILE A 88 -17.15 15.91 -15.13
N TRP A 89 -17.69 17.09 -15.42
CA TRP A 89 -17.86 18.17 -14.43
C TRP A 89 -19.09 17.98 -13.52
N SER A 90 -19.94 17.00 -13.83
CA SER A 90 -21.07 16.61 -13.00
C SER A 90 -20.91 15.17 -12.54
N ASP A 91 -21.36 14.88 -11.33
CA ASP A 91 -21.45 13.50 -10.82
C ASP A 91 -22.69 12.77 -11.30
N GLU A 92 -23.63 13.51 -11.89
CA GLU A 92 -24.90 13.02 -12.33
C GLU A 92 -24.85 12.45 -13.74
N PHE A 93 -25.85 11.65 -14.05
CA PHE A 93 -26.10 11.17 -15.40
C PHE A 93 -26.35 12.36 -16.35
N TYR A 94 -25.62 12.41 -17.45
CA TYR A 94 -25.68 13.50 -18.42
C TYR A 94 -26.37 13.02 -19.67
N GLN A 95 -27.46 13.71 -20.10
CA GLN A 95 -28.20 13.39 -21.30
C GLN A 95 -28.51 14.62 -22.13
N VAL A 96 -28.34 14.49 -23.45
CA VAL A 96 -28.71 15.44 -24.48
C VAL A 96 -29.61 14.71 -25.48
N GLU A 97 -30.91 15.02 -25.47
CA GLU A 97 -31.93 14.33 -26.23
C GLU A 97 -31.90 14.71 -27.72
N ASP A 98 -31.68 16.00 -28.00
CA ASP A 98 -31.45 16.54 -29.33
C ASP A 98 -30.28 17.52 -29.28
N ALA A 99 -29.12 17.07 -29.75
CA ALA A 99 -27.91 17.85 -29.74
C ALA A 99 -27.95 19.08 -30.68
N THR A 100 -28.90 19.15 -31.62
CA THR A 100 -29.09 20.32 -32.46
C THR A 100 -29.91 21.41 -31.81
N ALA A 101 -30.79 21.05 -30.91
CA ALA A 101 -31.66 21.96 -30.14
C ALA A 101 -31.03 22.42 -28.82
N ASP A 102 -30.06 21.68 -28.28
CA ASP A 102 -29.39 22.02 -27.01
C ASP A 102 -28.33 23.11 -27.22
N PRO A 103 -28.44 24.27 -26.58
CA PRO A 103 -27.48 25.38 -26.72
C PRO A 103 -26.04 25.00 -26.38
N ARG A 104 -25.83 23.97 -25.54
CA ARG A 104 -24.49 23.50 -25.13
C ARG A 104 -23.79 22.73 -26.24
N THR A 105 -24.54 22.17 -27.20
CA THR A 105 -24.03 21.20 -28.19
C THR A 105 -24.33 21.54 -29.63
N SER A 106 -25.26 22.47 -29.92
CA SER A 106 -25.73 22.80 -31.31
C SER A 106 -24.60 23.19 -32.24
N ASN A 107 -23.56 23.92 -31.77
CA ASN A 107 -22.41 24.35 -32.57
C ASN A 107 -21.20 23.36 -32.45
N HIS A 108 -21.37 22.25 -31.75
CA HIS A 108 -20.29 21.31 -31.52
C HIS A 108 -19.88 20.57 -32.82
N PRO A 109 -18.57 20.35 -33.09
CA PRO A 109 -18.10 19.69 -34.30
C PRO A 109 -18.71 18.32 -34.58
N LEU A 110 -18.98 17.53 -33.55
CA LEU A 110 -19.64 16.20 -33.66
C LEU A 110 -21.10 16.31 -34.07
N VAL A 111 -21.78 17.44 -33.80
CA VAL A 111 -23.18 17.68 -34.11
C VAL A 111 -23.32 18.32 -35.48
N ALA A 112 -22.56 19.39 -35.74
CA ALA A 112 -22.61 20.13 -36.99
C ALA A 112 -21.77 19.49 -38.16
N GLY A 113 -20.83 18.60 -37.81
CA GLY A 113 -19.92 17.97 -38.74
C GLY A 113 -20.45 16.67 -39.37
N ALA A 114 -19.53 15.91 -39.98
CA ALA A 114 -19.85 14.69 -40.74
C ALA A 114 -20.47 13.55 -39.92
N LEU A 115 -20.21 13.50 -38.60
CA LEU A 115 -20.81 12.50 -37.72
C LEU A 115 -22.33 12.68 -37.58
N GLY A 116 -22.78 13.95 -37.55
CA GLY A 116 -24.20 14.28 -37.46
C GLY A 116 -24.86 13.79 -36.19
N LEU A 117 -24.16 13.92 -35.05
CA LEU A 117 -24.66 13.47 -33.73
C LEU A 117 -25.97 14.17 -33.37
N ARG A 118 -26.94 13.42 -32.86
CA ARG A 118 -28.22 13.95 -32.37
C ARG A 118 -28.50 13.63 -30.93
N PHE A 119 -28.07 12.48 -30.48
CA PHE A 119 -28.28 12.03 -29.10
C PHE A 119 -26.95 11.68 -28.43
N TYR A 120 -26.81 12.08 -27.17
CA TYR A 120 -25.68 11.73 -26.31
C TYR A 120 -26.17 11.46 -24.88
N ALA A 121 -25.78 10.32 -24.31
CA ALA A 121 -25.98 10.07 -22.88
C ALA A 121 -24.71 9.47 -22.28
N ALA A 122 -24.37 9.88 -21.06
CA ALA A 122 -23.15 9.49 -20.37
C ALA A 122 -23.34 9.32 -18.87
N ALA A 123 -22.70 8.29 -18.34
CA ALA A 123 -22.51 8.08 -16.91
C ALA A 123 -21.03 8.31 -16.57
N PRO A 124 -20.68 9.26 -15.70
CA PRO A 124 -19.30 9.56 -15.33
C PRO A 124 -18.62 8.36 -14.64
N LEU A 125 -17.37 8.09 -14.99
CA LEU A 125 -16.51 7.07 -14.37
C LEU A 125 -15.90 7.65 -13.10
N ARG A 126 -16.61 7.53 -11.99
CA ARG A 126 -16.25 8.13 -10.71
C ARG A 126 -15.45 7.19 -9.85
N THR A 127 -14.31 7.66 -9.34
CA THR A 127 -13.47 6.95 -8.38
C THR A 127 -14.03 7.01 -6.97
N LYS A 128 -13.56 6.13 -6.07
CA LYS A 128 -13.95 6.13 -4.65
C LYS A 128 -13.59 7.41 -3.90
N ASP A 129 -12.53 8.07 -4.33
CA ASP A 129 -12.07 9.37 -3.80
C ASP A 129 -12.72 10.58 -4.51
N GLY A 130 -13.71 10.35 -5.38
CA GLY A 130 -14.63 11.37 -5.87
C GLY A 130 -14.23 12.04 -7.19
N PHE A 131 -13.23 11.53 -7.93
CA PHE A 131 -12.81 12.09 -9.22
C PHE A 131 -13.49 11.41 -10.40
N ASN A 132 -13.96 12.19 -11.37
CA ASN A 132 -14.51 11.69 -12.62
C ASN A 132 -13.38 11.54 -13.66
N LEU A 133 -12.98 10.31 -13.97
CA LEU A 133 -11.87 10.01 -14.87
C LEU A 133 -12.25 10.15 -16.35
N GLY A 134 -13.52 9.98 -16.65
CA GLY A 134 -14.08 9.93 -18.00
C GLY A 134 -15.54 9.54 -17.95
N THR A 135 -16.05 8.92 -19.01
CA THR A 135 -17.47 8.53 -19.10
C THR A 135 -17.65 7.16 -19.75
N PHE A 136 -18.70 6.47 -19.35
CA PHE A 136 -19.31 5.48 -20.22
C PHE A 136 -20.47 6.16 -20.95
N CYS A 137 -20.34 6.32 -22.24
CA CYS A 137 -21.30 7.08 -23.03
C CYS A 137 -21.86 6.26 -24.20
N VAL A 138 -23.07 6.64 -24.61
CA VAL A 138 -23.76 6.13 -25.78
C VAL A 138 -24.24 7.28 -26.65
N MET A 139 -24.27 7.06 -27.97
CA MET A 139 -24.54 8.11 -28.94
C MET A 139 -25.40 7.56 -30.09
N ASP A 140 -26.22 8.46 -30.65
CA ASP A 140 -27.02 8.15 -31.84
C ASP A 140 -27.05 9.34 -32.82
N LYS A 141 -27.32 9.04 -34.10
CA LYS A 141 -27.59 10.02 -35.17
C LYS A 141 -29.08 10.40 -35.27
N GLU A 142 -29.90 9.82 -34.43
CA GLU A 142 -31.32 10.13 -34.28
C GLU A 142 -31.55 10.70 -32.88
N THR A 143 -32.55 11.57 -32.76
CA THR A 143 -32.98 12.10 -31.45
C THR A 143 -33.57 10.98 -30.62
N ARG A 144 -33.26 10.98 -29.31
CA ARG A 144 -33.64 9.92 -28.40
C ARG A 144 -33.72 10.42 -26.97
N ILE A 145 -34.57 9.75 -26.18
CA ILE A 145 -34.63 9.91 -24.71
C ILE A 145 -34.48 8.52 -24.13
N LEU A 146 -33.49 8.34 -23.24
CA LEU A 146 -33.43 7.12 -22.39
C LEU A 146 -34.46 7.27 -21.28
N ASN A 147 -35.29 6.26 -21.10
CA ASN A 147 -36.11 6.17 -19.91
C ASN A 147 -35.29 5.81 -18.66
N GLU A 148 -35.95 5.77 -17.50
CA GLU A 148 -35.25 5.50 -16.22
C GLU A 148 -34.57 4.12 -16.19
N GLU A 149 -35.20 3.09 -16.79
CA GLU A 149 -34.64 1.74 -16.85
C GLU A 149 -33.40 1.68 -17.77
N GLU A 150 -33.47 2.33 -18.94
CA GLU A 150 -32.35 2.41 -19.87
C GLU A 150 -31.18 3.24 -19.29
N ALA A 151 -31.47 4.33 -18.60
CA ALA A 151 -30.48 5.13 -17.90
C ALA A 151 -29.82 4.32 -16.76
N GLN A 152 -30.60 3.51 -16.04
CA GLN A 152 -30.08 2.62 -15.00
C GLN A 152 -29.15 1.56 -15.58
N VAL A 153 -29.51 0.95 -16.71
CA VAL A 153 -28.62 0.01 -17.43
C VAL A 153 -27.26 0.64 -17.74
N LEU A 154 -27.23 1.90 -18.21
CA LEU A 154 -25.95 2.57 -18.49
C LEU A 154 -25.15 2.85 -17.24
N LYS A 155 -25.82 3.21 -16.13
CA LYS A 155 -25.17 3.37 -14.81
C LYS A 155 -24.59 2.06 -14.29
N ASP A 156 -25.33 0.96 -14.37
CA ASP A 156 -24.88 -0.35 -13.93
C ASP A 156 -23.65 -0.83 -14.74
N LEU A 157 -23.68 -0.62 -16.06
CA LEU A 157 -22.54 -0.92 -16.93
C LEU A 157 -21.32 -0.03 -16.61
N ARG A 158 -21.53 1.24 -16.28
CA ARG A 158 -20.47 2.15 -15.79
C ARG A 158 -19.85 1.63 -14.48
N ASP A 159 -20.66 1.14 -13.54
CA ASP A 159 -20.17 0.59 -12.27
C ASP A 159 -19.31 -0.65 -12.53
N ILE A 160 -19.73 -1.54 -13.43
CA ILE A 160 -18.90 -2.69 -13.84
C ILE A 160 -17.58 -2.23 -14.47
N VAL A 161 -17.58 -1.17 -15.27
CA VAL A 161 -16.34 -0.58 -15.84
C VAL A 161 -15.44 -0.09 -14.71
N MET A 162 -15.97 0.63 -13.73
CA MET A 162 -15.18 1.12 -12.60
C MET A 162 -14.63 -0.02 -11.75
N ASP A 163 -15.41 -1.06 -11.46
CA ASP A 163 -14.94 -2.25 -10.75
C ASP A 163 -13.77 -2.93 -11.48
N GLN A 164 -13.84 -3.04 -12.81
CA GLN A 164 -12.75 -3.58 -13.63
C GLN A 164 -11.48 -2.70 -13.55
N ILE A 165 -11.64 -1.38 -13.56
CA ILE A 165 -10.53 -0.42 -13.44
C ILE A 165 -9.88 -0.53 -12.05
N GLU A 166 -10.67 -0.57 -10.99
CA GLU A 166 -10.22 -0.72 -9.60
C GLU A 166 -9.49 -2.06 -9.38
N LEU A 167 -10.07 -3.16 -9.87
CA LEU A 167 -9.46 -4.49 -9.77
C LEU A 167 -8.09 -4.53 -10.47
N ARG A 168 -7.94 -3.88 -11.63
CA ARG A 168 -6.66 -3.77 -12.33
C ARG A 168 -5.64 -2.98 -11.53
N LEU A 169 -6.04 -1.87 -10.94
CA LEU A 169 -5.15 -1.09 -10.09
C LEU A 169 -4.66 -1.94 -8.91
N ALA A 170 -5.57 -2.62 -8.20
CA ALA A 170 -5.23 -3.50 -7.10
C ALA A 170 -4.28 -4.63 -7.51
N SER A 171 -4.56 -5.30 -8.64
CA SER A 171 -3.70 -6.36 -9.18
C SER A 171 -2.31 -5.86 -9.54
N ARG A 172 -2.20 -4.69 -10.22
CA ARG A 172 -0.89 -4.10 -10.56
C ARG A 172 -0.10 -3.71 -9.32
N THR A 173 -0.76 -3.10 -8.34
CA THR A 173 -0.12 -2.72 -7.07
C THR A 173 0.43 -3.96 -6.36
N SER A 174 -0.36 -5.04 -6.31
CA SER A 174 0.08 -6.31 -5.73
C SER A 174 1.29 -6.90 -6.47
N ILE A 175 1.28 -6.92 -7.80
CA ILE A 175 2.41 -7.41 -8.62
C ILE A 175 3.67 -6.57 -8.38
N VAL A 176 3.56 -5.25 -8.33
CA VAL A 176 4.70 -4.36 -8.08
C VAL A 176 5.27 -4.61 -6.69
N GLN A 177 4.43 -4.72 -5.68
CA GLN A 177 4.85 -5.06 -4.32
C GLN A 177 5.54 -6.42 -4.25
N HIS A 178 4.96 -7.44 -4.90
CA HIS A 178 5.55 -8.79 -4.95
C HIS A 178 6.94 -8.79 -5.62
N ASN A 179 7.08 -8.09 -6.73
CA ASN A 179 8.38 -7.96 -7.42
C ASN A 179 9.41 -7.20 -6.57
N GLN A 180 9.00 -6.17 -5.84
CA GLN A 180 9.88 -5.45 -4.91
C GLN A 180 10.37 -6.37 -3.78
N ILE A 181 9.47 -7.20 -3.22
CA ILE A 181 9.79 -8.25 -2.26
C ILE A 181 10.87 -9.17 -2.78
N LEU A 182 10.64 -9.77 -3.96
CA LEU A 182 11.57 -10.70 -4.58
C LEU A 182 12.95 -10.06 -4.82
N ASN A 183 12.99 -8.84 -5.34
CA ASN A 183 14.24 -8.14 -5.64
C ASN A 183 15.04 -7.81 -4.36
N THR A 184 14.37 -7.30 -3.32
CA THR A 184 15.04 -6.98 -2.04
C THR A 184 15.57 -8.24 -1.38
N THR A 185 14.76 -9.30 -1.34
CA THR A 185 15.16 -10.59 -0.77
C THR A 185 16.32 -11.23 -1.53
N ALA A 186 16.26 -11.25 -2.86
CA ALA A 186 17.35 -11.78 -3.68
C ALA A 186 18.65 -11.02 -3.43
N HIS A 187 18.60 -9.71 -3.28
CA HIS A 187 19.75 -8.89 -2.92
C HIS A 187 20.30 -9.25 -1.53
N ASP A 188 19.43 -9.34 -0.52
CA ASP A 188 19.82 -9.60 0.87
C ASP A 188 20.31 -11.05 1.09
N LEU A 189 19.86 -12.00 0.28
CA LEU A 189 20.43 -13.36 0.23
C LEU A 189 21.74 -13.43 -0.55
N LYS A 190 21.88 -12.66 -1.64
CA LYS A 190 23.10 -12.65 -2.47
C LYS A 190 24.32 -12.16 -1.69
N ASN A 191 24.15 -11.17 -0.82
CA ASN A 191 25.26 -10.58 -0.04
C ASN A 191 26.00 -11.63 0.82
N PRO A 192 25.36 -12.41 1.70
CA PRO A 192 26.04 -13.46 2.46
C PRO A 192 26.56 -14.58 1.55
N LEU A 193 25.82 -14.96 0.50
CA LEU A 193 26.26 -15.98 -0.45
C LEU A 193 27.55 -15.62 -1.18
N THR A 194 27.81 -14.34 -1.45
CA THR A 194 29.05 -13.88 -2.07
C THR A 194 30.19 -13.75 -1.07
N THR A 195 29.89 -13.42 0.20
CA THR A 195 30.93 -13.22 1.22
C THR A 195 31.42 -14.51 1.86
N ILE A 196 30.57 -15.54 2.00
CA ILE A 196 30.94 -16.83 2.59
C ILE A 196 32.11 -17.51 1.82
N PRO A 197 32.06 -17.69 0.48
CA PRO A 197 33.17 -18.27 -0.26
C PRO A 197 34.48 -17.48 -0.13
N VAL A 198 34.40 -16.15 -0.20
CA VAL A 198 35.59 -15.29 -0.06
C VAL A 198 36.24 -15.48 1.32
N ARG A 199 35.44 -15.53 2.38
CA ARG A 199 35.95 -15.78 3.74
C ARG A 199 36.54 -17.18 3.89
N ALA A 200 35.91 -18.19 3.29
CA ALA A 200 36.42 -19.55 3.27
C ALA A 200 37.78 -19.64 2.56
N ASP A 201 37.97 -18.90 1.47
CA ASP A 201 39.26 -18.85 0.78
C ASP A 201 40.32 -18.09 1.58
N LEU A 202 39.93 -17.00 2.27
CA LEU A 202 40.83 -16.29 3.20
C LEU A 202 41.28 -17.19 4.35
N ILE A 203 40.43 -18.05 4.90
CA ILE A 203 40.78 -19.04 5.93
C ILE A 203 41.90 -19.95 5.40
N LYS A 204 41.78 -20.46 4.17
CA LYS A 204 42.81 -21.30 3.55
C LYS A 204 44.16 -20.59 3.39
N MET A 205 44.15 -19.28 3.10
CA MET A 205 45.34 -18.46 2.92
C MET A 205 45.98 -18.04 4.22
N LYS A 206 45.23 -17.95 5.33
CA LYS A 206 45.66 -17.44 6.63
C LYS A 206 45.74 -18.50 7.73
N LYS A 207 46.03 -19.74 7.35
CA LYS A 207 46.10 -20.91 8.27
C LYS A 207 47.04 -20.70 9.48
N ASP A 208 48.07 -19.88 9.32
CA ASP A 208 49.06 -19.61 10.36
C ASP A 208 48.65 -18.52 11.37
N ASN A 209 47.44 -17.97 11.22
CA ASN A 209 46.89 -16.98 12.14
C ASN A 209 45.56 -17.47 12.73
N PRO A 210 45.59 -18.19 13.88
CA PRO A 210 44.37 -18.79 14.48
C PRO A 210 43.29 -17.76 14.83
N GLU A 211 43.64 -16.60 15.36
CA GLU A 211 42.68 -15.55 15.73
C GLU A 211 41.90 -15.04 14.52
N MET A 212 42.59 -14.86 13.38
CA MET A 212 41.97 -14.45 12.14
C MET A 212 41.08 -15.56 11.56
N VAL A 213 41.50 -16.81 11.68
CA VAL A 213 40.71 -17.97 11.25
C VAL A 213 39.43 -18.03 12.06
N ASP A 214 39.47 -17.93 13.39
CA ASP A 214 38.31 -17.92 14.26
C ASP A 214 37.34 -16.77 13.92
N THR A 215 37.86 -15.58 13.72
CA THR A 215 37.07 -14.39 13.33
C THR A 215 36.34 -14.64 11.99
N LEU A 216 36.99 -15.22 10.98
CA LEU A 216 36.40 -15.52 9.69
C LEU A 216 35.35 -16.63 9.78
N CYS A 217 35.58 -17.64 10.63
CA CYS A 217 34.62 -18.69 10.92
C CYS A 217 33.34 -18.13 11.55
N ASP A 218 33.48 -17.28 12.56
CA ASP A 218 32.34 -16.59 13.19
C ASP A 218 31.57 -15.73 12.20
N GLN A 219 32.27 -15.01 11.34
CA GLN A 219 31.62 -14.22 10.29
C GLN A 219 30.84 -15.08 9.27
N ILE A 220 31.35 -16.26 8.91
CA ILE A 220 30.62 -17.23 8.06
C ILE A 220 29.38 -17.73 8.79
N LYS A 221 29.50 -18.09 10.06
CA LYS A 221 28.39 -18.55 10.89
C LYS A 221 27.29 -17.49 10.99
N ILE A 222 27.65 -16.24 11.27
CA ILE A 222 26.71 -15.10 11.33
C ILE A 222 26.00 -14.92 9.97
N ALA A 223 26.75 -14.96 8.87
CA ALA A 223 26.18 -14.84 7.53
C ALA A 223 25.17 -15.95 7.22
N SER A 224 25.49 -17.21 7.60
CA SER A 224 24.60 -18.35 7.41
C SER A 224 23.32 -18.23 8.25
N LEU A 225 23.43 -17.84 9.52
CA LEU A 225 22.27 -17.62 10.41
C LEU A 225 21.36 -16.50 9.90
N ASN A 226 21.94 -15.42 9.38
CA ASN A 226 21.18 -14.34 8.76
C ASN A 226 20.38 -14.81 7.52
N MET A 227 20.95 -15.72 6.72
CA MET A 227 20.24 -16.30 5.57
C MET A 227 19.04 -17.14 6.02
N VAL A 228 19.21 -17.98 7.05
CA VAL A 228 18.11 -18.77 7.61
C VAL A 228 17.00 -17.83 8.10
N ARG A 229 17.34 -16.77 8.84
CA ARG A 229 16.36 -15.78 9.32
C ARG A 229 15.59 -15.12 8.18
N ILE A 230 16.25 -14.72 7.09
CA ILE A 230 15.59 -14.11 5.93
C ILE A 230 14.63 -15.11 5.28
N ILE A 231 15.01 -16.39 5.17
CA ILE A 231 14.15 -17.45 4.62
C ILE A 231 12.92 -17.65 5.51
N ASP A 232 13.10 -17.72 6.82
CA ASP A 232 11.99 -17.90 7.77
C ASP A 232 11.01 -16.71 7.72
N GLU A 233 11.51 -15.47 7.66
CA GLU A 233 10.69 -14.28 7.49
C GLU A 233 9.86 -14.32 6.19
N LEU A 234 10.43 -14.83 5.09
CA LEU A 234 9.70 -14.99 3.81
C LEU A 234 8.61 -16.04 3.88
N LEU A 235 8.91 -17.21 4.49
CA LEU A 235 7.93 -18.29 4.67
C LEU A 235 6.76 -17.82 5.54
N GLN A 236 7.04 -17.01 6.56
CA GLN A 236 5.99 -16.40 7.37
C GLN A 236 5.12 -15.43 6.57
N VAL A 237 5.72 -14.54 5.76
CA VAL A 237 4.94 -13.64 4.88
C VAL A 237 4.02 -14.44 3.97
N GLY A 238 4.51 -15.52 3.35
CA GLY A 238 3.71 -16.41 2.51
C GLY A 238 2.55 -17.08 3.28
N SER A 239 2.77 -17.47 4.54
CA SER A 239 1.74 -18.06 5.40
C SER A 239 0.69 -17.04 5.82
N ILE A 240 1.11 -15.80 6.09
CA ILE A 240 0.24 -14.66 6.40
C ILE A 240 -0.68 -14.36 5.21
N GLU A 241 -0.13 -14.27 3.99
CA GLU A 241 -0.90 -13.98 2.77
C GLU A 241 -1.91 -15.07 2.43
N ALA A 242 -1.56 -16.33 2.75
CA ALA A 242 -2.47 -17.46 2.58
C ALA A 242 -3.57 -17.54 3.65
N GLY A 243 -3.61 -16.61 4.62
CA GLY A 243 -4.56 -16.64 5.74
C GLY A 243 -4.37 -17.86 6.66
N LYS A 244 -3.17 -18.46 6.69
CA LYS A 244 -2.86 -19.73 7.37
C LYS A 244 -2.16 -19.54 8.71
N ILE A 245 -2.35 -18.41 9.39
CA ILE A 245 -1.83 -18.26 10.75
C ILE A 245 -2.74 -19.04 11.69
N HIS A 246 -2.26 -20.18 12.16
CA HIS A 246 -2.89 -20.94 13.21
C HIS A 246 -2.13 -20.67 14.51
N LEU A 247 -2.77 -20.01 15.47
CA LEU A 247 -2.21 -19.79 16.80
C LEU A 247 -2.60 -20.93 17.73
N LEU A 248 -1.63 -21.44 18.47
CA LEU A 248 -1.86 -22.35 19.58
C LEU A 248 -1.99 -21.50 20.87
N LEU A 249 -3.19 -21.00 21.11
CA LEU A 249 -3.44 -20.14 22.27
C LEU A 249 -3.43 -20.96 23.56
N ILE A 250 -2.52 -20.63 24.46
CA ILE A 250 -2.41 -21.20 25.83
C ILE A 250 -2.26 -20.05 26.85
N ARG A 251 -2.45 -20.37 28.13
CA ARG A 251 -2.22 -19.38 29.17
C ARG A 251 -0.73 -19.17 29.39
N VAL A 252 -0.18 -18.02 28.96
CA VAL A 252 1.24 -17.67 29.03
C VAL A 252 1.46 -16.61 30.12
N ASN A 253 2.49 -16.78 30.94
CA ASN A 253 2.98 -15.72 31.83
C ASN A 253 3.80 -14.71 30.98
N ALA A 254 3.17 -13.60 30.61
CA ALA A 254 3.78 -12.56 29.78
C ALA A 254 4.99 -11.90 30.48
N SER A 255 4.92 -11.69 31.81
CA SER A 255 6.02 -11.08 32.56
C SER A 255 7.28 -11.95 32.52
N PHE A 256 7.11 -13.27 32.72
CA PHE A 256 8.21 -14.24 32.65
C PHE A 256 8.77 -14.38 31.22
N LEU A 257 7.90 -14.46 30.21
CA LEU A 257 8.30 -14.56 28.81
C LEU A 257 9.14 -13.33 28.39
N VAL A 258 8.66 -12.11 28.70
CA VAL A 258 9.38 -10.88 28.36
C VAL A 258 10.72 -10.81 29.09
N SER A 259 10.80 -11.24 30.36
CA SER A 259 12.06 -11.35 31.12
C SER A 259 13.08 -12.25 30.41
N ASN A 260 12.62 -13.40 29.91
CA ASN A 260 13.48 -14.33 29.18
C ASN A 260 13.99 -13.70 27.86
N VAL A 261 13.12 -13.04 27.09
CA VAL A 261 13.52 -12.37 25.85
C VAL A 261 14.51 -11.26 26.12
N VAL A 262 14.31 -10.44 27.16
CA VAL A 262 15.27 -9.40 27.55
C VAL A 262 16.61 -10.04 27.91
N SER A 263 16.62 -11.12 28.69
CA SER A 263 17.85 -11.83 29.07
C SER A 263 18.61 -12.40 27.86
N MET A 264 17.90 -12.93 26.86
CA MET A 264 18.48 -13.45 25.63
C MET A 264 19.13 -12.34 24.79
N ASN A 265 18.66 -11.10 24.88
CA ASN A 265 19.16 -9.94 24.12
C ASN A 265 20.26 -9.15 24.85
N LEU A 266 20.54 -9.43 26.14
CA LEU A 266 21.62 -8.77 26.89
C LEU A 266 22.98 -8.80 26.17
N PRO A 267 23.47 -9.94 25.61
CA PRO A 267 24.77 -9.95 24.95
C PRO A 267 24.84 -9.06 23.69
N LEU A 268 23.69 -8.83 23.01
CA LEU A 268 23.62 -7.91 21.87
C LEU A 268 23.70 -6.46 22.32
N ALA A 269 23.00 -6.09 23.40
CA ALA A 269 23.04 -4.77 23.98
C ALA A 269 24.43 -4.44 24.55
N GLU A 270 25.07 -5.39 25.24
CA GLU A 270 26.43 -5.23 25.79
C GLU A 270 27.48 -4.94 24.73
N ARG A 271 27.39 -5.55 23.54
CA ARG A 271 28.29 -5.25 22.40
C ARG A 271 28.23 -3.78 21.95
N LYS A 272 27.10 -3.12 22.20
CA LYS A 272 26.88 -1.69 21.90
C LYS A 272 27.01 -0.81 23.16
N ASN A 273 27.45 -1.36 24.29
CA ASN A 273 27.49 -0.68 25.60
C ASN A 273 26.13 -0.08 25.98
N GLN A 274 25.02 -0.72 25.53
CA GLN A 274 23.65 -0.31 25.85
C GLN A 274 23.16 -1.02 27.13
N THR A 275 22.25 -0.37 27.86
CA THR A 275 21.67 -0.93 29.07
C THR A 275 20.21 -1.27 28.84
N LEU A 276 19.85 -2.55 29.04
CA LEU A 276 18.46 -3.02 29.03
C LEU A 276 17.87 -2.94 30.43
N HIS A 277 16.83 -2.15 30.60
CA HIS A 277 16.07 -2.04 31.84
C HIS A 277 14.75 -2.81 31.68
N PHE A 278 14.53 -3.81 32.52
CA PHE A 278 13.27 -4.56 32.54
C PHE A 278 12.52 -4.29 33.85
N SER A 279 11.21 -4.05 33.74
CA SER A 279 10.34 -3.87 34.92
C SER A 279 8.94 -4.41 34.67
N TYR A 280 8.34 -4.99 35.70
CA TYR A 280 6.95 -5.40 35.76
C TYR A 280 6.43 -5.27 37.19
N GLU A 281 5.11 -5.03 37.33
CA GLU A 281 4.53 -4.82 38.66
C GLU A 281 4.11 -6.15 39.34
N LYS A 282 3.63 -7.11 38.55
CA LYS A 282 3.16 -8.43 38.96
C LYS A 282 3.19 -9.43 37.81
N ASP A 283 3.07 -10.70 38.10
CA ASP A 283 2.88 -11.73 37.08
C ASP A 283 1.57 -11.51 36.34
N LEU A 284 1.66 -11.26 35.05
CA LEU A 284 0.54 -11.02 34.14
C LEU A 284 0.43 -12.17 33.14
N TYR A 285 -0.79 -12.64 32.93
CA TYR A 285 -1.08 -13.77 32.05
C TYR A 285 -1.93 -13.33 30.86
N VAL A 286 -1.60 -13.86 29.70
CA VAL A 286 -2.37 -13.68 28.46
C VAL A 286 -2.69 -15.03 27.85
N ASN A 287 -3.76 -15.09 27.05
CA ASN A 287 -4.05 -16.25 26.23
C ASN A 287 -3.36 -16.03 24.87
N ALA A 288 -2.20 -16.65 24.66
CA ALA A 288 -1.34 -16.38 23.50
C ALA A 288 -0.63 -17.66 23.02
N ASP A 289 -0.16 -17.62 21.79
CA ASP A 289 0.85 -18.57 21.31
C ASP A 289 2.23 -18.11 21.83
N GLU A 290 2.82 -18.93 22.71
CA GLU A 290 4.08 -18.60 23.40
C GLU A 290 5.22 -18.31 22.41
N GLY A 291 5.35 -19.12 21.35
CA GLY A 291 6.38 -18.91 20.32
C GLY A 291 6.18 -17.61 19.55
N LYS A 292 4.93 -17.30 19.18
CA LYS A 292 4.61 -16.07 18.45
C LYS A 292 4.70 -14.82 19.34
N LEU A 293 4.33 -14.92 20.61
CA LEU A 293 4.51 -13.82 21.55
C LEU A 293 6.00 -13.56 21.83
N THR A 294 6.82 -14.62 21.93
CA THR A 294 8.28 -14.50 22.01
C THR A 294 8.82 -13.76 20.79
N GLU A 295 8.38 -14.13 19.60
CA GLU A 295 8.79 -13.49 18.34
C GLU A 295 8.40 -12.01 18.26
N ILE A 296 7.21 -11.63 18.73
CA ILE A 296 6.76 -10.23 18.83
C ILE A 296 7.74 -9.42 19.68
N VAL A 297 7.99 -9.91 20.91
CA VAL A 297 8.82 -9.19 21.88
C VAL A 297 10.28 -9.11 21.42
N ASP A 298 10.84 -10.22 20.91
CA ASP A 298 12.19 -10.26 20.38
C ASP A 298 12.43 -9.27 19.24
N ASN A 299 11.50 -9.20 18.29
CA ASN A 299 11.56 -8.21 17.21
C ASN A 299 11.58 -6.77 17.72
N LEU A 300 10.77 -6.44 18.71
CA LEU A 300 10.71 -5.08 19.27
C LEU A 300 11.98 -4.75 20.06
N VAL A 301 12.47 -5.64 20.91
CA VAL A 301 13.70 -5.46 21.69
C VAL A 301 14.92 -5.37 20.77
N ASN A 302 15.00 -6.24 19.78
CA ASN A 302 16.08 -6.24 18.79
C ASN A 302 16.09 -4.95 17.95
N ASN A 303 14.92 -4.43 17.55
CA ASN A 303 14.81 -3.15 16.87
C ASN A 303 15.31 -1.99 17.78
N ALA A 304 14.93 -1.97 19.05
CA ALA A 304 15.39 -0.97 20.00
C ALA A 304 16.92 -0.97 20.12
N ILE A 305 17.55 -2.14 20.26
CA ILE A 305 19.02 -2.30 20.29
C ILE A 305 19.66 -1.79 18.99
N LYS A 306 19.07 -2.16 17.85
CA LYS A 306 19.59 -1.91 16.52
C LYS A 306 19.58 -0.44 16.13
N TYR A 307 18.50 0.28 16.45
CA TYR A 307 18.31 1.68 16.06
C TYR A 307 18.75 2.70 17.11
N SER A 308 19.17 2.22 18.29
CA SER A 308 19.74 3.09 19.32
C SER A 308 21.26 3.22 19.18
N PRO A 309 21.82 4.41 19.43
CA PRO A 309 23.28 4.63 19.49
C PRO A 309 23.96 3.79 20.58
N MET A 310 25.28 3.72 20.52
CA MET A 310 26.07 3.11 21.57
C MET A 310 25.90 3.87 22.91
N GLY A 311 25.83 3.14 24.02
CA GLY A 311 25.81 3.70 25.39
C GLY A 311 24.43 4.24 25.82
N THR A 312 23.37 3.94 25.08
CA THR A 312 21.99 4.38 25.40
C THR A 312 21.24 3.37 26.24
N ASN A 313 20.09 3.80 26.78
CA ASN A 313 19.20 2.96 27.56
C ASN A 313 18.02 2.47 26.71
N ILE A 314 17.56 1.25 27.02
CA ILE A 314 16.36 0.65 26.44
C ILE A 314 15.49 0.16 27.61
N PHE A 315 14.24 0.54 27.64
CA PHE A 315 13.30 0.20 28.72
C PHE A 315 12.23 -0.75 28.19
N VAL A 316 12.11 -1.91 28.82
CA VAL A 316 11.08 -2.90 28.54
C VAL A 316 10.18 -3.02 29.77
N ARG A 317 8.87 -2.80 29.58
CA ARG A 317 7.92 -2.79 30.70
C ARG A 317 6.73 -3.69 30.39
N VAL A 318 6.26 -4.41 31.41
CA VAL A 318 5.00 -5.17 31.34
C VAL A 318 4.08 -4.65 32.41
N LYS A 319 2.89 -4.19 32.00
CA LYS A 319 1.89 -3.60 32.91
C LYS A 319 0.47 -4.02 32.55
N GLU A 320 -0.47 -3.84 33.46
CA GLU A 320 -1.90 -4.01 33.23
C GLU A 320 -2.57 -2.66 33.05
N THR A 321 -3.50 -2.55 32.10
CA THR A 321 -4.36 -1.36 31.97
C THR A 321 -5.56 -1.46 32.90
N ALA A 322 -6.27 -0.31 33.08
CA ALA A 322 -7.52 -0.26 33.82
C ALA A 322 -8.60 -1.20 33.23
N ASP A 323 -8.54 -1.47 31.92
CA ASP A 323 -9.45 -2.38 31.19
C ASP A 323 -8.98 -3.83 31.20
N HIS A 324 -8.10 -4.19 32.13
CA HIS A 324 -7.54 -5.55 32.26
C HIS A 324 -6.86 -6.09 31.00
N LYS A 325 -6.19 -5.27 30.20
CA LYS A 325 -5.31 -5.71 29.13
C LYS A 325 -3.87 -5.77 29.62
N VAL A 326 -3.09 -6.70 29.10
CA VAL A 326 -1.64 -6.71 29.29
C VAL A 326 -0.99 -5.84 28.23
N VAL A 327 -0.14 -4.92 28.68
CA VAL A 327 0.63 -4.01 27.84
C VAL A 327 2.11 -4.34 27.97
N ILE A 328 2.76 -4.53 26.82
CA ILE A 328 4.20 -4.67 26.69
C ILE A 328 4.72 -3.41 26.00
N GLU A 329 5.56 -2.67 26.69
CA GLU A 329 6.20 -1.45 26.16
C GLU A 329 7.69 -1.69 25.95
N VAL A 330 8.20 -1.27 24.78
CA VAL A 330 9.62 -1.20 24.48
C VAL A 330 9.93 0.22 24.07
N GLU A 331 10.69 0.92 24.90
CA GLU A 331 11.08 2.32 24.71
C GLU A 331 12.60 2.42 24.53
N ASP A 332 13.03 3.16 23.54
CA ASP A 332 14.43 3.33 23.19
C ASP A 332 14.83 4.81 23.09
N GLU A 333 16.11 5.09 23.29
CA GLU A 333 16.74 6.41 23.10
C GLU A 333 17.40 6.51 21.70
N GLY A 334 16.72 5.95 20.69
CA GLY A 334 17.23 5.81 19.34
C GLY A 334 16.96 6.99 18.42
N LEU A 335 17.03 6.73 17.11
CA LEU A 335 16.93 7.76 16.07
C LEU A 335 15.54 8.35 15.91
N GLY A 336 14.50 7.78 16.54
CA GLY A 336 13.13 8.24 16.44
C GLY A 336 12.50 8.07 15.07
N LEU A 337 11.27 8.56 14.91
CA LEU A 337 10.45 8.42 13.69
C LEU A 337 9.98 9.78 13.19
N THR A 338 10.10 10.02 11.88
CA THR A 338 9.48 11.16 11.22
C THR A 338 7.97 10.93 11.04
N ILE A 339 7.20 11.96 10.67
CA ILE A 339 5.77 11.82 10.35
C ILE A 339 5.59 10.87 9.15
N GLU A 340 6.49 10.95 8.17
CA GLU A 340 6.47 10.06 7.00
C GLU A 340 6.77 8.61 7.38
N ASP A 341 7.76 8.38 8.27
CA ASP A 341 8.09 7.04 8.78
C ASP A 341 6.91 6.40 9.50
N LYS A 342 6.18 7.17 10.33
CA LYS A 342 5.00 6.67 11.05
C LYS A 342 3.91 6.16 10.09
N SER A 343 3.70 6.82 8.96
CA SER A 343 2.72 6.39 7.95
C SER A 343 3.10 5.10 7.24
N LYS A 344 4.39 4.76 7.22
CA LYS A 344 4.96 3.60 6.51
C LYS A 344 5.45 2.49 7.44
N LEU A 345 5.36 2.68 8.77
CA LEU A 345 6.03 1.88 9.80
C LEU A 345 5.76 0.37 9.70
N TYR A 346 4.55 -0.02 9.35
CA TYR A 346 4.11 -1.40 9.25
C TYR A 346 4.01 -1.91 7.80
N GLN A 347 4.48 -1.13 6.82
CA GLN A 347 4.52 -1.56 5.44
C GLN A 347 5.67 -2.53 5.23
N ARG A 348 5.39 -3.65 4.57
CA ARG A 348 6.37 -4.71 4.31
C ARG A 348 7.50 -4.20 3.41
N PHE A 349 8.73 -4.64 3.68
CA PHE A 349 9.95 -4.31 2.93
C PHE A 349 10.25 -2.80 2.83
N THR A 350 9.62 -2.02 3.68
CA THR A 350 9.87 -0.57 3.73
C THR A 350 11.04 -0.30 4.66
N ARG A 351 12.08 0.35 4.14
CA ARG A 351 13.15 0.91 4.95
C ARG A 351 12.78 2.33 5.30
N LEU A 352 12.74 2.62 6.58
CA LEU A 352 12.48 3.96 7.11
C LEU A 352 13.73 4.84 7.00
N SER A 353 13.61 6.12 7.33
CA SER A 353 14.72 7.07 7.28
C SER A 353 15.85 6.70 8.24
N ALA A 354 15.53 6.07 9.38
CA ALA A 354 16.49 5.61 10.37
C ALA A 354 17.31 4.42 9.86
N GLN A 355 18.64 4.53 9.96
CA GLN A 355 19.58 3.46 9.62
C GLN A 355 20.06 2.77 10.90
N PRO A 356 20.34 1.44 10.88
CA PRO A 356 20.95 0.75 12.00
C PRO A 356 22.28 1.38 12.42
N THR A 357 22.49 1.54 13.73
CA THR A 357 23.65 2.27 14.26
C THR A 357 24.93 1.45 14.38
N GLY A 358 24.85 0.12 14.25
CA GLY A 358 25.99 -0.82 14.30
C GLY A 358 26.28 -1.52 12.95
N GLY A 359 25.70 -1.04 11.84
CA GLY A 359 25.88 -1.66 10.52
C GLY A 359 25.10 -2.97 10.33
N GLU A 360 24.11 -3.24 11.18
CA GLU A 360 23.23 -4.40 11.08
C GLU A 360 22.34 -4.30 9.84
N ASN A 361 22.03 -5.43 9.22
CA ASN A 361 21.09 -5.49 8.11
C ASN A 361 19.64 -5.43 8.59
N SER A 362 18.77 -4.82 7.77
CA SER A 362 17.33 -4.71 8.03
C SER A 362 16.55 -5.11 6.79
N THR A 363 15.70 -6.11 6.94
CA THR A 363 14.83 -6.64 5.85
C THR A 363 13.58 -5.77 5.65
N GLY A 364 13.20 -4.95 6.65
CA GLY A 364 11.96 -4.19 6.63
C GLY A 364 10.71 -5.06 6.83
N LEU A 365 10.86 -6.30 7.31
CA LEU A 365 9.76 -7.24 7.56
C LEU A 365 9.34 -7.29 9.03
N GLY A 366 10.28 -7.14 9.98
CA GLY A 366 10.03 -7.41 11.40
C GLY A 366 8.78 -6.72 11.95
N LEU A 367 8.63 -5.40 11.79
CA LEU A 367 7.46 -4.69 12.32
C LEU A 367 6.14 -5.04 11.60
N SER A 368 6.18 -5.38 10.32
CA SER A 368 4.99 -5.85 9.61
C SER A 368 4.54 -7.23 10.09
N ILE A 369 5.48 -8.12 10.41
CA ILE A 369 5.22 -9.43 11.02
C ILE A 369 4.65 -9.23 12.43
N VAL A 370 5.28 -8.39 13.26
CA VAL A 370 4.79 -8.06 14.60
C VAL A 370 3.34 -7.61 14.56
N LYS A 371 3.00 -6.66 13.66
CA LYS A 371 1.62 -6.17 13.54
C LYS A 371 0.64 -7.30 13.26
N VAL A 372 0.93 -8.15 12.29
CA VAL A 372 0.03 -9.26 11.93
C VAL A 372 -0.09 -10.28 13.06
N LEU A 373 1.00 -10.59 13.75
CA LEU A 373 0.97 -11.51 14.89
C LEU A 373 0.18 -10.93 16.07
N VAL A 374 0.33 -9.63 16.36
CA VAL A 374 -0.46 -8.95 17.41
C VAL A 374 -1.94 -8.93 17.05
N GLU A 375 -2.30 -8.58 15.81
CA GLU A 375 -3.68 -8.62 15.31
C GLU A 375 -4.28 -10.04 15.36
N ALA A 376 -3.49 -11.07 15.06
CA ALA A 376 -3.93 -12.46 15.17
C ALA A 376 -4.21 -12.87 16.63
N HIS A 377 -3.55 -12.25 17.61
CA HIS A 377 -3.84 -12.39 19.05
C HIS A 377 -4.99 -11.48 19.54
N GLU A 378 -5.73 -10.83 18.61
CA GLU A 378 -6.77 -9.85 18.91
C GLU A 378 -6.25 -8.64 19.72
N GLY A 379 -4.96 -8.36 19.59
CA GLY A 379 -4.28 -7.23 20.23
C GLY A 379 -4.15 -6.02 19.31
N THR A 380 -3.52 -4.97 19.83
CA THR A 380 -3.18 -3.77 19.09
C THR A 380 -1.71 -3.42 19.29
N ILE A 381 -1.09 -2.84 18.25
CA ILE A 381 0.26 -2.27 18.34
C ILE A 381 0.24 -0.81 17.90
N SER A 382 0.93 0.01 18.66
CA SER A 382 1.15 1.43 18.34
C SER A 382 2.61 1.82 18.53
N ALA A 383 3.00 2.95 17.94
CA ALA A 383 4.33 3.52 18.09
C ALA A 383 4.24 5.02 18.35
N GLU A 384 4.94 5.47 19.38
CA GLU A 384 5.08 6.86 19.77
C GLU A 384 6.51 7.30 19.54
N SER A 385 6.71 8.52 19.03
CA SER A 385 8.01 9.19 18.91
C SER A 385 7.77 10.69 18.79
N GLU A 386 8.54 11.48 19.51
CA GLU A 386 8.47 12.95 19.43
C GLU A 386 9.19 13.51 18.20
N GLY A 387 9.79 12.65 17.38
CA GLY A 387 10.50 13.03 16.17
C GLY A 387 11.90 12.45 16.09
N GLN A 388 12.65 12.91 15.10
CA GLN A 388 13.99 12.42 14.82
C GLN A 388 14.96 12.72 16.00
N GLY A 389 15.71 11.72 16.43
CA GLY A 389 16.65 11.79 17.56
C GLY A 389 16.00 11.80 18.95
N LYS A 390 14.69 11.50 19.03
CA LYS A 390 13.92 11.49 20.29
C LYS A 390 13.54 10.09 20.77
N GLY A 391 14.11 9.04 20.16
CA GLY A 391 13.74 7.67 20.45
C GLY A 391 12.37 7.27 19.95
N CYS A 392 12.02 6.05 20.24
CA CYS A 392 10.74 5.46 19.89
C CYS A 392 10.20 4.60 21.04
N LYS A 393 8.88 4.55 21.19
CA LYS A 393 8.20 3.71 22.14
C LYS A 393 7.16 2.87 21.40
N PHE A 394 7.37 1.56 21.38
CA PHE A 394 6.42 0.59 20.86
C PHE A 394 5.55 0.07 22.00
N ILE A 395 4.24 -0.02 21.76
CA ILE A 395 3.25 -0.41 22.73
C ILE A 395 2.41 -1.53 22.10
N VAL A 396 2.45 -2.72 22.71
CA VAL A 396 1.62 -3.87 22.34
C VAL A 396 0.60 -4.11 23.45
N GLU A 397 -0.68 -4.09 23.12
CA GLU A 397 -1.77 -4.41 24.03
C GLU A 397 -2.40 -5.76 23.66
N LEU A 398 -2.50 -6.66 24.62
CA LEU A 398 -3.10 -7.98 24.44
C LEU A 398 -4.28 -8.16 25.40
N PRO A 399 -5.40 -8.75 24.96
CA PRO A 399 -6.54 -9.00 25.82
C PRO A 399 -6.21 -10.08 26.86
N THR A 400 -6.57 -9.84 28.13
CA THR A 400 -6.61 -10.90 29.13
C THR A 400 -7.96 -11.60 29.01
N ARG A 401 -8.04 -12.69 28.25
CA ARG A 401 -9.21 -13.57 28.32
C ARG A 401 -8.96 -14.59 29.42
N SER A 402 -9.88 -14.61 30.39
CA SER A 402 -9.98 -15.65 31.43
C SER A 402 -10.32 -17.01 30.84
#